data_31090f88ed8f77b89d2fc689648cfa5f
#
_entry.id   31090f88ed8f77b89d2fc689648cfa5f
#
_cell.length_a   1.000
_cell.length_b   1.000
_cell.length_c   1.000
_cell.angle_alpha   90.00
_cell.angle_beta   90.00
_cell.angle_gamma   90.00
#
_symmetry.space_group_name_H-M   'P 1'
#
loop_
_entity.id
_entity.type
_entity.pdbx_description
1 polymer ?
#
loop_
_entity_poly.entity_id
_entity_poly.type
_entity_poly.pdbx_seq_one_letter_code
_entity_poly.pdbx_strand_id
1 'polypeptide(L)'
;IGLKFMGLSFHPLSGKPNAELMPNRLDEQAYFVWDLGALLTYEYFIVPDILSVKFIQGLYADCAAQFAGVTSIGLRARIFQIGRHSLLGGMGPTWIYRHNWFLIPNYVDTKYYKGTPTDKWQYKFLWYGGELEYKFAISSKLDFATIFVPGYPDLMAFAVGLNYKL
;
A
#
# COMPACT_ATOMS: atom_id res chain seq x y z
N ILE A 1 -3.31 -6.12 -16.02
CA ILE A 1 -2.96 -4.75 -15.58
C ILE A 1 -4.05 -4.27 -14.64
N GLY A 2 -3.67 -3.58 -13.56
CA GLY A 2 -4.64 -3.00 -12.63
C GLY A 2 -4.32 -1.55 -12.28
N LEU A 3 -5.37 -0.76 -12.11
CA LEU A 3 -5.30 0.59 -11.57
C LEU A 3 -6.23 0.67 -10.36
N LYS A 4 -5.67 1.09 -9.23
CA LYS A 4 -6.40 1.21 -7.98
C LYS A 4 -6.19 2.58 -7.36
N PHE A 5 -7.23 3.11 -6.76
CA PHE A 5 -7.19 4.32 -5.98
C PHE A 5 -6.86 3.95 -4.54
N MET A 6 -5.79 4.53 -4.02
CA MET A 6 -5.38 4.39 -2.62
C MET A 6 -6.05 5.50 -1.82
N GLY A 7 -6.68 5.16 -0.70
CA GLY A 7 -7.48 6.13 0.01
C GLY A 7 -7.40 6.08 1.52
N LEU A 8 -7.44 4.92 2.12
CA LEU A 8 -7.54 4.79 3.57
C LEU A 8 -6.37 4.01 4.13
N SER A 9 -5.67 4.60 5.10
CA SER A 9 -4.69 3.89 5.92
C SER A 9 -5.15 3.78 7.37
N PHE A 10 -4.76 2.70 8.01
CA PHE A 10 -4.98 2.42 9.41
C PHE A 10 -3.65 2.29 10.14
N HIS A 11 -3.50 3.02 11.23
CA HIS A 11 -2.30 3.06 12.07
C HIS A 11 -2.62 2.48 13.44
N PRO A 12 -2.35 1.20 13.71
CA PRO A 12 -2.85 0.51 14.91
C PRO A 12 -2.21 0.94 16.24
N LEU A 13 -1.10 1.66 16.20
CA LEU A 13 -0.45 2.16 17.41
C LEU A 13 -1.00 3.53 17.80
N SER A 14 -1.70 3.61 18.92
CA SER A 14 -2.21 4.86 19.48
C SER A 14 -1.12 5.75 20.07
N GLY A 15 -1.42 7.06 20.23
CA GLY A 15 -0.55 8.01 20.91
C GLY A 15 0.75 8.29 20.17
N LYS A 16 0.75 8.18 18.86
CA LYS A 16 1.91 8.49 18.04
C LYS A 16 2.29 9.96 18.17
N PRO A 17 3.59 10.28 18.38
CA PRO A 17 4.02 11.67 18.57
C PRO A 17 3.79 12.54 17.33
N ASN A 18 3.57 11.94 16.15
CA ASN A 18 3.40 12.65 14.89
C ASN A 18 1.93 12.76 14.44
N ALA A 19 0.95 12.43 15.26
CA ALA A 19 -0.47 12.49 14.88
C ALA A 19 -0.90 13.91 14.44
N GLU A 20 -0.38 14.94 15.11
CA GLU A 20 -0.68 16.35 14.78
C GLU A 20 -0.14 16.78 13.41
N LEU A 21 0.85 16.07 12.87
CA LEU A 21 1.42 16.34 11.55
C LEU A 21 0.59 15.76 10.40
N MET A 22 -0.51 15.05 10.70
CA MET A 22 -1.35 14.37 9.73
C MET A 22 -2.62 15.18 9.45
N PRO A 23 -2.64 16.03 8.42
CA PRO A 23 -3.77 16.93 8.16
C PRO A 23 -5.05 16.19 7.75
N ASN A 24 -4.92 15.01 7.15
CA ASN A 24 -6.04 14.22 6.65
C ASN A 24 -6.46 13.10 7.65
N ARG A 25 -6.10 13.23 8.93
CA ARG A 25 -6.54 12.29 9.95
C ARG A 25 -8.05 12.38 10.17
N LEU A 26 -8.68 11.22 10.39
CA LEU A 26 -10.12 11.12 10.64
C LEU A 26 -10.46 11.10 12.14
N ASP A 27 -9.44 10.93 12.99
CA ASP A 27 -9.56 10.93 14.45
C ASP A 27 -8.33 11.61 15.08
N GLU A 28 -8.45 12.04 16.35
CA GLU A 28 -7.42 12.79 17.06
C GLU A 28 -6.09 12.03 17.20
N GLN A 29 -6.13 10.72 17.34
CA GLN A 29 -4.96 9.86 17.48
C GLN A 29 -4.36 9.44 16.14
N ALA A 30 -4.98 9.82 15.03
CA ALA A 30 -4.61 9.43 13.67
C ALA A 30 -4.57 7.90 13.46
N TYR A 31 -5.55 7.18 14.03
CA TYR A 31 -5.74 5.77 13.72
C TYR A 31 -6.11 5.57 12.24
N PHE A 32 -6.99 6.44 11.73
CA PHE A 32 -7.41 6.42 10.34
C PHE A 32 -7.00 7.72 9.66
N VAL A 33 -6.36 7.58 8.51
CA VAL A 33 -5.87 8.72 7.72
C VAL A 33 -6.17 8.47 6.23
N TRP A 34 -6.51 9.53 5.50
CA TRP A 34 -6.62 9.49 4.05
C TRP A 34 -5.23 9.68 3.41
N ASP A 35 -4.78 8.66 2.68
CA ASP A 35 -3.58 8.68 1.86
C ASP A 35 -4.00 8.68 0.39
N LEU A 36 -4.15 9.85 -0.20
CA LEU A 36 -4.68 9.98 -1.56
C LEU A 36 -3.62 9.63 -2.60
N GLY A 37 -3.92 8.64 -3.45
CA GLY A 37 -3.00 8.24 -4.51
C GLY A 37 -3.51 7.13 -5.40
N ALA A 38 -2.60 6.58 -6.20
CA ALA A 38 -2.90 5.51 -7.12
C ALA A 38 -1.86 4.40 -7.08
N LEU A 39 -2.30 3.17 -7.27
CA LEU A 39 -1.47 1.98 -7.47
C LEU A 39 -1.65 1.49 -8.90
N LEU A 40 -0.56 1.42 -9.65
CA LEU A 40 -0.48 0.71 -10.91
C LEU A 40 0.08 -0.69 -10.63
N THR A 41 -0.59 -1.72 -11.16
CA THR A 41 -0.17 -3.10 -10.97
C THR A 41 -0.05 -3.82 -12.31
N TYR A 42 0.99 -4.63 -12.43
CA TYR A 42 1.16 -5.58 -13.53
C TYR A 42 1.33 -6.97 -12.95
N GLU A 43 0.56 -7.93 -13.46
CA GLU A 43 0.55 -9.30 -12.99
C GLU A 43 0.77 -10.25 -14.16
N TYR A 44 1.74 -11.15 -14.01
CA TYR A 44 2.05 -12.21 -14.95
C TYR A 44 1.80 -13.57 -14.31
N PHE A 45 0.90 -14.37 -14.86
CA PHE A 45 0.58 -15.69 -14.35
C PHE A 45 1.60 -16.73 -14.82
N ILE A 46 2.28 -17.37 -13.86
CA ILE A 46 3.14 -18.52 -14.07
C ILE A 46 2.28 -19.79 -14.23
N VAL A 47 1.27 -19.91 -13.34
CA VAL A 47 0.21 -20.91 -13.45
C VAL A 47 -1.10 -20.17 -13.59
N PRO A 48 -1.82 -20.34 -14.70
CA PRO A 48 -3.05 -19.59 -14.98
C PRO A 48 -4.00 -19.54 -13.78
N ASP A 49 -4.39 -18.34 -13.40
CA ASP A 49 -5.30 -18.03 -12.29
C ASP A 49 -4.87 -18.51 -10.89
N ILE A 50 -3.73 -19.17 -10.73
CA ILE A 50 -3.31 -19.76 -9.45
C ILE A 50 -2.07 -19.04 -8.89
N LEU A 51 -0.99 -18.98 -9.67
CA LEU A 51 0.30 -18.46 -9.22
C LEU A 51 0.79 -17.39 -10.19
N SER A 52 1.18 -16.25 -9.67
CA SER A 52 1.67 -15.13 -10.47
C SER A 52 2.85 -14.42 -9.83
N VAL A 53 3.58 -13.69 -10.67
CA VAL A 53 4.45 -12.60 -10.24
C VAL A 53 3.69 -11.29 -10.43
N LYS A 54 3.67 -10.46 -9.42
CA LYS A 54 3.01 -9.16 -9.46
C LYS A 54 3.99 -8.05 -9.14
N PHE A 55 4.00 -7.03 -9.99
CA PHE A 55 4.68 -5.77 -9.78
C PHE A 55 3.65 -4.72 -9.37
N ILE A 56 4.00 -3.91 -8.37
CA ILE A 56 3.19 -2.80 -7.87
C ILE A 56 4.03 -1.54 -7.85
N GLN A 57 3.51 -0.47 -8.44
CA GLN A 57 4.03 0.89 -8.29
C GLN A 57 2.92 1.77 -7.74
N GLY A 58 3.10 2.26 -6.52
CA GLY A 58 2.21 3.25 -5.90
C GLY A 58 2.85 4.62 -5.86
N LEU A 59 2.03 5.66 -6.09
CA LEU A 59 2.39 7.07 -5.87
C LEU A 59 1.22 7.72 -5.14
N TYR A 60 1.51 8.35 -4.01
CA TYR A 60 0.47 8.91 -3.14
C TYR A 60 0.98 10.08 -2.30
N ALA A 61 0.06 10.86 -1.77
CA ALA A 61 0.31 11.75 -0.65
C ALA A 61 0.19 10.92 0.63
N ASP A 62 1.25 10.86 1.43
CA ASP A 62 1.24 10.12 2.70
C ASP A 62 0.39 10.84 3.77
N CYS A 63 0.35 10.25 4.96
CA CYS A 63 -0.46 10.77 6.05
C CYS A 63 -0.09 12.19 6.49
N ALA A 64 1.12 12.69 6.20
CA ALA A 64 1.51 14.09 6.39
C ALA A 64 1.35 14.94 5.11
N ALA A 65 0.58 14.44 4.13
CA ALA A 65 0.39 15.06 2.81
C ALA A 65 1.70 15.31 2.06
N GLN A 66 2.75 14.52 2.35
CA GLN A 66 3.99 14.55 1.62
C GLN A 66 3.98 13.52 0.49
N PHE A 67 4.71 13.82 -0.59
CA PHE A 67 4.85 12.85 -1.68
C PHE A 67 5.55 11.58 -1.19
N ALA A 68 4.93 10.45 -1.49
CA ALA A 68 5.40 9.12 -1.12
C ALA A 68 5.13 8.10 -2.23
N GLY A 69 5.77 6.95 -2.12
CA GLY A 69 5.52 5.86 -3.04
C GLY A 69 5.92 4.51 -2.48
N VAL A 70 5.46 3.49 -3.17
CA VAL A 70 5.79 2.10 -2.91
C VAL A 70 6.08 1.39 -4.21
N THR A 71 7.17 0.64 -4.23
CA THR A 71 7.52 -0.27 -5.32
C THR A 71 7.67 -1.67 -4.75
N SER A 72 6.93 -2.62 -5.29
CA SER A 72 6.96 -4.02 -4.83
C SER A 72 6.97 -4.97 -6.02
N ILE A 73 7.67 -6.10 -5.85
CA ILE A 73 7.57 -7.24 -6.73
C ILE A 73 7.43 -8.48 -5.86
N GLY A 74 6.43 -9.31 -6.12
CA GLY A 74 6.17 -10.46 -5.25
C GLY A 74 5.56 -11.64 -5.98
N LEU A 75 5.72 -12.81 -5.36
CA LEU A 75 4.96 -13.99 -5.71
C LEU A 75 3.58 -13.89 -5.07
N ARG A 76 2.57 -14.29 -5.81
CA ARG A 76 1.18 -14.24 -5.40
C ARG A 76 0.45 -15.51 -5.78
N ALA A 77 -0.34 -16.04 -4.84
CA ALA A 77 -1.15 -17.22 -5.07
C ALA A 77 -2.63 -16.94 -4.78
N ARG A 78 -3.49 -17.66 -5.48
CA ARG A 78 -4.92 -17.67 -5.19
C ARG A 78 -5.17 -18.56 -3.96
N ILE A 79 -5.75 -17.95 -2.91
CA ILE A 79 -6.11 -18.63 -1.67
C ILE A 79 -7.42 -19.40 -1.86
N PHE A 80 -8.44 -18.73 -2.46
CA PHE A 80 -9.69 -19.39 -2.84
C PHE A 80 -10.38 -18.68 -4.01
N GLN A 81 -11.33 -19.41 -4.64
CA GLN A 81 -12.26 -18.85 -5.61
C GLN A 81 -13.62 -19.54 -5.45
N ILE A 82 -14.68 -18.72 -5.37
CA ILE A 82 -16.08 -19.18 -5.29
C ILE A 82 -16.89 -18.34 -6.27
N GLY A 83 -17.34 -18.94 -7.37
CA GLY A 83 -18.05 -18.21 -8.42
C GLY A 83 -17.22 -17.06 -8.98
N ARG A 84 -17.74 -15.83 -8.84
CA ARG A 84 -17.09 -14.59 -9.30
C ARG A 84 -16.12 -13.98 -8.28
N HIS A 85 -16.01 -14.57 -7.08
CA HIS A 85 -15.22 -14.04 -5.97
C HIS A 85 -13.91 -14.80 -5.87
N SER A 86 -12.79 -14.09 -5.74
CA SER A 86 -11.50 -14.68 -5.45
C SER A 86 -10.72 -13.86 -4.43
N LEU A 87 -9.96 -14.55 -3.60
CA LEU A 87 -9.00 -13.97 -2.68
C LEU A 87 -7.61 -14.46 -3.05
N LEU A 88 -6.68 -13.53 -3.17
CA LEU A 88 -5.30 -13.81 -3.49
C LEU A 88 -4.42 -13.19 -2.40
N GLY A 89 -3.34 -13.89 -2.07
CA GLY A 89 -2.32 -13.41 -1.15
C GLY A 89 -0.96 -13.42 -1.82
N GLY A 90 -0.15 -12.44 -1.51
CA GLY A 90 1.19 -12.32 -2.07
C GLY A 90 2.19 -11.75 -1.07
N MET A 91 3.47 -11.98 -1.34
CA MET A 91 4.57 -11.36 -0.63
C MET A 91 5.81 -11.22 -1.50
N GLY A 92 6.64 -10.25 -1.18
CA GLY A 92 7.92 -10.05 -1.85
C GLY A 92 8.64 -8.79 -1.40
N PRO A 93 9.85 -8.56 -1.95
CA PRO A 93 10.61 -7.35 -1.67
C PRO A 93 9.81 -6.10 -2.02
N THR A 94 9.76 -5.19 -1.05
CA THR A 94 8.99 -3.96 -1.11
C THR A 94 9.85 -2.80 -0.65
N TRP A 95 9.90 -1.75 -1.46
CA TRP A 95 10.57 -0.50 -1.20
C TRP A 95 9.53 0.59 -0.99
N ILE A 96 9.51 1.19 0.21
CA ILE A 96 8.64 2.30 0.56
C ILE A 96 9.51 3.55 0.69
N TYR A 97 9.10 4.65 0.12
CA TYR A 97 9.82 5.91 0.17
C TYR A 97 8.86 7.09 0.31
N ARG A 98 9.35 8.17 0.94
CA ARG A 98 8.58 9.40 1.12
C ARG A 98 9.51 10.62 1.16
N HIS A 99 8.98 11.80 0.91
CA HIS A 99 9.67 13.04 1.22
C HIS A 99 10.04 13.08 2.70
N ASN A 100 11.18 13.68 2.98
CA ASN A 100 11.77 13.64 4.30
C ASN A 100 10.94 14.42 5.33
N TRP A 101 10.42 13.74 6.32
CA TRP A 101 9.64 14.34 7.40
C TRP A 101 10.48 15.12 8.40
N PHE A 102 11.81 14.97 8.42
CA PHE A 102 12.68 15.86 9.21
C PHE A 102 12.55 17.33 8.80
N LEU A 103 12.03 17.61 7.60
CA LEU A 103 11.74 18.97 7.14
C LEU A 103 10.41 19.53 7.66
N ILE A 104 9.60 18.71 8.35
CA ILE A 104 8.33 19.12 8.95
C ILE A 104 8.59 19.56 10.38
N PRO A 105 8.17 20.76 10.79
CA PRO A 105 8.32 21.23 12.17
C PRO A 105 7.68 20.25 13.16
N ASN A 106 8.32 20.04 14.30
CA ASN A 106 7.89 19.14 15.37
C ASN A 106 7.86 17.64 15.01
N TYR A 107 8.47 17.24 13.91
CA TYR A 107 8.59 15.82 13.60
C TYR A 107 9.45 15.09 14.64
N VAL A 108 8.92 14.00 15.16
CA VAL A 108 9.63 13.09 16.07
C VAL A 108 10.04 11.83 15.30
N ASP A 109 11.32 11.57 15.20
CA ASP A 109 11.83 10.39 14.50
C ASP A 109 11.49 9.11 15.25
N THR A 110 10.65 8.28 14.64
CA THR A 110 10.26 6.96 15.16
C THR A 110 11.23 5.85 14.75
N LYS A 111 12.28 6.17 13.98
CA LYS A 111 13.27 5.23 13.42
C LYS A 111 12.68 4.14 12.53
N TYR A 112 11.45 4.33 12.10
CA TYR A 112 10.78 3.40 11.20
C TYR A 112 11.32 3.51 9.76
N TYR A 113 11.59 4.73 9.31
CA TYR A 113 12.23 5.01 8.03
C TYR A 113 13.72 5.30 8.22
N LYS A 114 14.54 4.90 7.24
CA LYS A 114 15.93 5.33 7.12
C LYS A 114 16.00 6.68 6.45
N GLY A 115 16.98 7.49 6.84
CA GLY A 115 17.23 8.84 6.33
C GLY A 115 17.75 9.76 7.44
N THR A 116 18.39 10.84 7.05
CA THR A 116 18.95 11.86 7.94
C THR A 116 18.25 13.20 7.70
N PRO A 117 18.38 14.20 8.61
CA PRO A 117 17.79 15.52 8.40
C PRO A 117 18.23 16.24 7.12
N THR A 118 19.36 15.85 6.54
CA THR A 118 19.92 16.44 5.31
C THR A 118 19.49 15.75 4.03
N ASP A 119 18.87 14.58 4.14
CA ASP A 119 18.39 13.84 2.97
C ASP A 119 17.09 14.46 2.42
N LYS A 120 16.84 14.27 1.12
CA LYS A 120 15.55 14.64 0.52
C LYS A 120 14.47 13.59 0.75
N TRP A 121 14.89 12.35 0.98
CA TRP A 121 14.01 11.19 1.04
C TRP A 121 14.27 10.37 2.29
N GLN A 122 13.19 9.84 2.84
CA GLN A 122 13.22 8.74 3.79
C GLN A 122 12.72 7.47 3.09
N TYR A 123 13.26 6.31 3.47
CA TYR A 123 12.89 5.05 2.84
C TYR A 123 12.91 3.88 3.81
N LYS A 124 12.19 2.83 3.46
CA LYS A 124 12.19 1.54 4.13
C LYS A 124 12.17 0.42 3.11
N PHE A 125 12.99 -0.59 3.35
CA PHE A 125 13.00 -1.82 2.56
C PHE A 125 12.48 -2.99 3.41
N LEU A 126 11.53 -3.74 2.87
CA LEU A 126 10.96 -4.94 3.46
C LEU A 126 11.17 -6.11 2.51
N TRP A 127 11.81 -7.19 2.98
CA TRP A 127 12.01 -8.39 2.18
C TRP A 127 10.70 -9.15 1.88
N TYR A 128 9.71 -9.01 2.74
CA TYR A 128 8.44 -9.73 2.71
C TYR A 128 7.24 -8.79 2.88
N GLY A 129 7.24 -7.72 2.13
CA GLY A 129 6.03 -6.92 2.03
C GLY A 129 4.87 -7.78 1.54
N GLY A 130 3.78 -7.80 2.30
CA GLY A 130 2.62 -8.63 2.03
C GLY A 130 1.49 -7.87 1.34
N GLU A 131 0.60 -8.60 0.69
CA GLU A 131 -0.68 -8.09 0.20
C GLU A 131 -1.77 -9.15 0.29
N LEU A 132 -3.00 -8.69 0.50
CA LEU A 132 -4.21 -9.47 0.28
C LEU A 132 -5.07 -8.72 -0.74
N GLU A 133 -5.53 -9.40 -1.79
CA GLU A 133 -6.39 -8.81 -2.80
C GLU A 133 -7.64 -9.65 -2.98
N TYR A 134 -8.78 -9.02 -2.73
CA TYR A 134 -10.07 -9.53 -3.12
C TYR A 134 -10.41 -9.04 -4.53
N LYS A 135 -10.91 -9.97 -5.38
CA LYS A 135 -11.40 -9.68 -6.73
C LYS A 135 -12.83 -10.16 -6.91
N PHE A 136 -13.61 -9.33 -7.57
CA PHE A 136 -14.94 -9.69 -8.06
C PHE A 136 -14.97 -9.57 -9.58
N ALA A 137 -15.19 -10.69 -10.29
CA ALA A 137 -15.23 -10.72 -11.74
C ALA A 137 -16.51 -10.04 -12.26
N ILE A 138 -16.35 -8.82 -12.83
CA ILE A 138 -17.45 -8.09 -13.49
C ILE A 138 -17.74 -8.72 -14.85
N SER A 139 -16.67 -9.04 -15.60
CA SER A 139 -16.74 -9.69 -16.91
C SER A 139 -15.57 -10.66 -17.09
N SER A 140 -15.46 -11.29 -18.26
CA SER A 140 -14.31 -12.14 -18.61
C SER A 140 -12.97 -11.39 -18.59
N LYS A 141 -12.99 -10.08 -18.83
CA LYS A 141 -11.78 -9.24 -18.94
C LYS A 141 -11.63 -8.22 -17.81
N LEU A 142 -12.64 -8.00 -16.98
CA LEU A 142 -12.63 -6.92 -15.99
C LEU A 142 -13.02 -7.44 -14.61
N ASP A 143 -12.16 -7.19 -13.63
CA ASP A 143 -12.41 -7.45 -12.23
C ASP A 143 -12.44 -6.15 -11.44
N PHE A 144 -13.41 -5.99 -10.54
CA PHE A 144 -13.30 -5.06 -9.41
C PHE A 144 -12.33 -5.66 -8.41
N ALA A 145 -11.46 -4.84 -7.83
CA ALA A 145 -10.46 -5.34 -6.88
C ALA A 145 -10.29 -4.39 -5.69
N THR A 146 -10.14 -5.00 -4.51
CA THR A 146 -9.72 -4.30 -3.29
C THR A 146 -8.44 -4.92 -2.78
N ILE A 147 -7.43 -4.10 -2.54
CA ILE A 147 -6.16 -4.51 -1.95
C ILE A 147 -6.09 -4.03 -0.51
N PHE A 148 -5.62 -4.90 0.36
CA PHE A 148 -5.17 -4.60 1.70
C PHE A 148 -3.67 -4.90 1.81
N VAL A 149 -2.88 -3.90 2.22
CA VAL A 149 -1.43 -4.03 2.45
C VAL A 149 -1.18 -4.00 3.96
N PRO A 150 -0.87 -5.15 4.59
CA PRO A 150 -0.64 -5.24 6.02
C PRO A 150 0.79 -4.84 6.37
N GLY A 151 1.09 -3.55 6.38
CA GLY A 151 2.39 -3.01 6.79
C GLY A 151 2.50 -2.78 8.29
N TYR A 152 2.05 -3.75 9.11
CA TYR A 152 2.12 -3.65 10.59
C TYR A 152 3.57 -3.40 11.08
N PRO A 153 3.79 -2.58 12.13
CA PRO A 153 2.77 -1.91 12.96
C PRO A 153 2.34 -0.52 12.48
N ASP A 154 2.93 0.04 11.43
CA ASP A 154 2.81 1.47 11.17
C ASP A 154 1.84 1.83 10.05
N LEU A 155 1.65 0.95 9.08
CA LEU A 155 0.80 1.24 7.92
C LEU A 155 0.03 0.00 7.49
N MET A 156 -1.28 0.10 7.55
CA MET A 156 -2.21 -0.84 6.93
C MET A 156 -3.08 -0.07 5.95
N ALA A 157 -2.85 -0.26 4.65
CA ALA A 157 -3.49 0.55 3.62
C ALA A 157 -4.51 -0.25 2.81
N PHE A 158 -5.60 0.42 2.46
CA PHE A 158 -6.63 -0.09 1.56
C PHE A 158 -6.64 0.68 0.25
N ALA A 159 -6.75 -0.04 -0.85
CA ALA A 159 -6.97 0.55 -2.17
C ALA A 159 -8.06 -0.21 -2.92
N VAL A 160 -8.83 0.50 -3.73
CA VAL A 160 -9.91 -0.06 -4.55
C VAL A 160 -9.75 0.35 -6.00
N GLY A 161 -10.15 -0.52 -6.93
CA GLY A 161 -10.03 -0.22 -8.35
C GLY A 161 -10.40 -1.38 -9.25
N LEU A 162 -9.79 -1.42 -10.41
CA LEU A 162 -10.11 -2.36 -11.47
C LEU A 162 -8.84 -3.07 -11.95
N ASN A 163 -8.99 -4.34 -12.30
CA ASN A 163 -8.00 -5.13 -13.02
C ASN A 163 -8.54 -5.49 -14.40
N TYR A 164 -7.74 -5.26 -15.43
CA TYR A 164 -8.03 -5.66 -16.79
C TYR A 164 -7.15 -6.85 -17.18
N LYS A 165 -7.76 -7.92 -17.70
CA LYS A 165 -7.09 -9.13 -18.21
C LYS A 165 -6.76 -8.91 -19.69
N LEU A 166 -5.48 -9.04 -20.03
CA LEU A 166 -4.96 -8.95 -21.39
C LEU A 166 -5.31 -10.21 -22.19
#